data_e8e32b5250b36d9afb8933c098b0f42e
#
_entry.id   e8e32b5250b36d9afb8933c098b0f42e
#
_cell.length_a   1.000
_cell.length_b   1.000
_cell.length_c   1.000
_cell.angle_alpha   90.00
_cell.angle_beta   90.00
_cell.angle_gamma   90.00
#
_symmetry.space_group_name_H-M   'P 1'
#
loop_
_entity.id
_entity.type
_entity.pdbx_description
1 polymer ?
#
loop_
_entity_poly.entity_id
_entity_poly.type
_entity_poly.pdbx_seq_one_letter_code
_entity_poly.pdbx_strand_id
1 'polypeptide(L)'
;MLSWRWCRFGELGVDDLYDALALRCRVFIVEQVPYLDPDGVDRDAWHLLGRDRAGALVAYLRVVDPGVKYAEPSIGRVVTAPEVRGTGLGHVLVREGLARCAAVWPGRANRIGAQARLQRFYRGHGWEPLGGEYDEDGIPHIEMLRPWQVA
;
A
#
# COMPACT_ATOMS: atom_id res chain seq x y z
N MET A 1 -11.22 9.33 14.10
CA MET A 1 -11.74 8.33 13.15
C MET A 1 -11.50 8.79 11.73
N LEU A 2 -11.02 7.90 10.86
CA LEU A 2 -10.73 8.25 9.49
C LEU A 2 -11.95 8.05 8.59
N SER A 3 -12.00 8.85 7.54
CA SER A 3 -12.88 8.67 6.41
C SER A 3 -12.10 7.95 5.31
N TRP A 4 -12.63 6.84 4.80
CA TRP A 4 -11.97 6.01 3.80
C TRP A 4 -12.60 6.18 2.44
N ARG A 5 -11.75 6.34 1.40
CA ARG A 5 -12.17 6.34 0.00
C ARG A 5 -11.41 5.22 -0.72
N TRP A 6 -12.16 4.36 -1.39
CA TRP A 6 -11.64 3.27 -2.21
C TRP A 6 -12.14 3.45 -3.64
N CYS A 7 -11.24 3.63 -4.58
CA CYS A 7 -11.64 3.90 -5.97
C CYS A 7 -10.55 3.56 -6.98
N ARG A 8 -10.97 3.43 -8.23
CA ARG A 8 -10.07 3.28 -9.37
C ARG A 8 -9.39 4.61 -9.66
N PHE A 9 -8.28 4.57 -10.40
CA PHE A 9 -7.50 5.75 -10.77
C PHE A 9 -8.37 6.84 -11.43
N GLY A 10 -9.19 6.45 -12.40
CA GLY A 10 -10.04 7.41 -13.11
C GLY A 10 -11.14 8.06 -12.27
N GLU A 11 -11.42 7.51 -11.09
CA GLU A 11 -12.41 8.06 -10.15
C GLU A 11 -11.79 9.00 -9.12
N LEU A 12 -10.44 9.09 -9.07
CA LEU A 12 -9.77 10.01 -8.17
C LEU A 12 -10.04 11.46 -8.62
N GLY A 13 -10.38 12.31 -7.67
CA GLY A 13 -10.39 13.75 -7.91
C GLY A 13 -8.97 14.28 -8.03
N VAL A 14 -8.84 15.48 -8.56
CA VAL A 14 -7.54 16.14 -8.72
C VAL A 14 -6.85 16.28 -7.36
N ASP A 15 -7.59 16.69 -6.33
CA ASP A 15 -7.05 16.86 -4.98
C ASP A 15 -6.64 15.53 -4.37
N ASP A 16 -7.45 14.47 -4.57
CA ASP A 16 -7.10 13.13 -4.08
C ASP A 16 -5.78 12.65 -4.68
N LEU A 17 -5.61 12.81 -5.98
CA LEU A 17 -4.38 12.40 -6.65
C LEU A 17 -3.19 13.23 -6.17
N TYR A 18 -3.36 14.55 -6.09
CA TYR A 18 -2.32 15.44 -5.62
C TYR A 18 -1.89 15.08 -4.19
N ASP A 19 -2.85 14.91 -3.29
CA ASP A 19 -2.59 14.59 -1.90
C ASP A 19 -1.92 13.22 -1.74
N ALA A 20 -2.34 12.21 -2.52
CA ALA A 20 -1.73 10.89 -2.51
C ALA A 20 -0.27 10.96 -2.95
N LEU A 21 0.03 11.64 -4.06
CA LEU A 21 1.40 11.80 -4.54
C LEU A 21 2.25 12.60 -3.57
N ALA A 22 1.70 13.67 -2.97
CA ALA A 22 2.41 14.48 -2.00
C ALA A 22 2.79 13.66 -0.75
N LEU A 23 1.86 12.86 -0.22
CA LEU A 23 2.15 12.00 0.95
C LEU A 23 3.20 10.94 0.60
N ARG A 24 3.09 10.32 -0.56
CA ARG A 24 4.07 9.33 -1.04
C ARG A 24 5.47 9.95 -1.17
N CYS A 25 5.57 11.12 -1.78
CA CYS A 25 6.84 11.83 -1.90
C CYS A 25 7.44 12.20 -0.55
N ARG A 26 6.61 12.67 0.35
CA ARG A 26 7.03 13.09 1.68
C ARG A 26 7.74 11.98 2.45
N VAL A 27 7.27 10.74 2.32
CA VAL A 27 7.80 9.59 3.05
C VAL A 27 8.82 8.82 2.20
N PHE A 28 8.47 8.44 0.98
CA PHE A 28 9.32 7.55 0.19
C PHE A 28 10.52 8.27 -0.45
N ILE A 29 10.38 9.54 -0.76
CA ILE A 29 11.44 10.31 -1.43
C ILE A 29 12.22 11.15 -0.43
N VAL A 30 11.52 12.03 0.28
CA VAL A 30 12.18 13.00 1.18
C VAL A 30 12.87 12.30 2.36
N GLU A 31 12.23 11.28 2.94
CA GLU A 31 12.79 10.56 4.08
C GLU A 31 13.69 9.38 3.69
N GLN A 32 13.56 8.85 2.49
CA GLN A 32 14.27 7.62 2.09
C GLN A 32 15.27 7.86 0.97
N VAL A 33 14.86 7.62 -0.28
CA VAL A 33 15.77 7.71 -1.43
C VAL A 33 15.09 8.37 -2.63
N PRO A 34 15.82 9.10 -3.47
CA PRO A 34 15.25 9.65 -4.69
C PRO A 34 15.00 8.53 -5.72
N TYR A 35 13.78 8.46 -6.22
CA TYR A 35 13.39 7.61 -7.34
C TYR A 35 12.10 8.16 -7.96
N LEU A 36 11.69 7.64 -9.10
CA LEU A 36 10.46 8.07 -9.76
C LEU A 36 9.27 7.34 -9.13
N ASP A 37 8.64 7.96 -8.15
CA ASP A 37 7.53 7.36 -7.43
C ASP A 37 6.27 7.12 -8.31
N PRO A 38 5.83 8.08 -9.15
CA PRO A 38 4.78 7.78 -10.13
C PRO A 38 5.37 6.89 -11.24
N ASP A 39 5.06 5.61 -11.18
CA ASP A 39 5.66 4.56 -12.03
C ASP A 39 4.75 4.12 -13.18
N GLY A 40 3.62 4.80 -13.40
CA GLY A 40 2.64 4.45 -14.41
C GLY A 40 1.67 3.36 -13.97
N VAL A 41 2.00 2.57 -12.97
CA VAL A 41 1.18 1.46 -12.47
C VAL A 41 -0.06 1.96 -11.72
N ASP A 42 -0.03 3.19 -11.24
CA ASP A 42 -1.18 3.81 -10.57
C ASP A 42 -2.46 3.76 -11.41
N ARG A 43 -2.32 3.79 -12.74
CA ARG A 43 -3.46 3.73 -13.66
C ARG A 43 -4.16 2.38 -13.66
N ASP A 44 -3.45 1.31 -13.28
CA ASP A 44 -3.95 -0.06 -13.23
C ASP A 44 -4.11 -0.53 -11.78
N ALA A 45 -4.50 0.37 -10.92
CA ALA A 45 -4.61 0.09 -9.48
C ALA A 45 -5.90 0.64 -8.90
N TRP A 46 -6.28 0.05 -7.78
CA TRP A 46 -7.21 0.65 -6.83
C TRP A 46 -6.44 1.50 -5.83
N HIS A 47 -7.06 2.55 -5.33
CA HIS A 47 -6.46 3.48 -4.38
C HIS A 47 -7.31 3.57 -3.13
N LEU A 48 -6.67 3.46 -1.97
CA LEU A 48 -7.32 3.59 -0.67
C LEU A 48 -6.75 4.81 0.03
N LEU A 49 -7.62 5.77 0.32
CA LEU A 49 -7.25 7.03 0.95
C LEU A 49 -7.96 7.16 2.29
N GLY A 50 -7.20 7.45 3.33
CA GLY A 50 -7.73 7.69 4.68
C GLY A 50 -7.50 9.13 5.09
N ARG A 51 -8.59 9.87 5.30
CA ARG A 51 -8.55 11.29 5.71
C ARG A 51 -9.01 11.44 7.14
N ASP A 52 -8.38 12.35 7.86
CA ASP A 52 -8.80 12.69 9.21
C ASP A 52 -9.99 13.66 9.20
N ARG A 53 -10.44 14.08 10.37
CA ARG A 53 -11.60 14.99 10.50
C ARG A 53 -11.35 16.35 9.86
N ALA A 54 -10.11 16.79 9.77
CA ALA A 54 -9.75 18.07 9.13
C ALA A 54 -9.64 17.94 7.61
N GLY A 55 -9.81 16.74 7.06
CA GLY A 55 -9.69 16.47 5.64
C GLY A 55 -8.26 16.19 5.18
N ALA A 56 -7.28 16.12 6.09
CA ALA A 56 -5.91 15.81 5.72
C ALA A 56 -5.76 14.33 5.37
N LEU A 57 -5.04 14.03 4.29
CA LEU A 57 -4.71 12.66 3.92
C LEU A 57 -3.60 12.16 4.85
N VAL A 58 -3.91 11.19 5.69
CA VAL A 58 -2.99 10.65 6.68
C VAL A 58 -2.63 9.18 6.46
N ALA A 59 -3.33 8.50 5.58
CA ALA A 59 -3.07 7.10 5.26
C ALA A 59 -3.40 6.83 3.79
N TYR A 60 -2.55 6.03 3.14
CA TYR A 60 -2.74 5.68 1.74
C TYR A 60 -2.11 4.33 1.43
N LEU A 61 -2.75 3.56 0.56
CA LEU A 61 -2.12 2.44 -0.15
C LEU A 61 -2.76 2.30 -1.53
N ARG A 62 -2.05 1.61 -2.42
CA ARG A 62 -2.64 1.18 -3.69
C ARG A 62 -2.69 -0.33 -3.74
N VAL A 63 -3.59 -0.87 -4.54
CA VAL A 63 -3.62 -2.30 -4.84
C VAL A 63 -3.58 -2.46 -6.35
N VAL A 64 -2.49 -3.01 -6.85
CA VAL A 64 -2.27 -3.22 -8.28
C VAL A 64 -3.08 -4.43 -8.72
N ASP A 65 -3.76 -4.30 -9.87
CA ASP A 65 -4.59 -5.37 -10.43
C ASP A 65 -3.78 -6.67 -10.65
N PRO A 66 -4.43 -7.83 -10.51
CA PRO A 66 -3.80 -9.10 -10.88
C PRO A 66 -3.31 -9.08 -12.33
N GLY A 67 -2.13 -9.64 -12.54
CA GLY A 67 -1.54 -9.73 -13.88
C GLY A 67 -0.73 -8.52 -14.34
N VAL A 68 -0.70 -7.45 -13.56
CA VAL A 68 0.09 -6.25 -13.89
C VAL A 68 1.51 -6.36 -13.35
N LYS A 69 1.64 -6.58 -12.05
CA LYS A 69 2.95 -6.72 -11.39
C LYS A 69 3.24 -8.16 -11.07
N TYR A 70 2.26 -8.87 -10.55
CA TYR A 70 2.29 -10.29 -10.24
C TYR A 70 0.99 -10.93 -10.74
N ALA A 71 0.93 -12.27 -10.75
CA ALA A 71 -0.32 -12.97 -11.03
C ALA A 71 -1.41 -12.60 -10.02
N GLU A 72 -1.02 -12.39 -8.78
CA GLU A 72 -1.89 -11.99 -7.69
C GLU A 72 -2.07 -10.46 -7.65
N PRO A 73 -3.18 -9.94 -7.06
CA PRO A 73 -3.25 -8.52 -6.71
C PRO A 73 -2.15 -8.18 -5.72
N SER A 74 -1.67 -6.94 -5.74
CA SER A 74 -0.53 -6.52 -4.94
C SER A 74 -0.80 -5.21 -4.20
N ILE A 75 -0.85 -5.28 -2.88
CA ILE A 75 -0.85 -4.09 -2.03
C ILE A 75 0.55 -3.46 -2.10
N GLY A 76 0.61 -2.16 -2.27
CA GLY A 76 1.87 -1.42 -2.29
C GLY A 76 1.69 0.05 -1.96
N ARG A 77 2.81 0.77 -1.93
CA ARG A 77 2.83 2.19 -1.57
C ARG A 77 2.09 2.45 -0.25
N VAL A 78 2.24 1.53 0.71
CA VAL A 78 1.63 1.64 2.04
C VAL A 78 2.32 2.75 2.81
N VAL A 79 1.57 3.77 3.19
CA VAL A 79 2.16 4.96 3.83
C VAL A 79 1.18 5.61 4.80
N THR A 80 1.71 6.06 5.94
CA THR A 80 0.99 6.93 6.87
C THR A 80 1.77 8.23 7.02
N ALA A 81 1.06 9.33 7.28
CA ALA A 81 1.70 10.62 7.50
C ALA A 81 2.61 10.56 8.73
N PRO A 82 3.77 11.25 8.70
CA PRO A 82 4.68 11.23 9.86
C PRO A 82 4.02 11.62 11.18
N GLU A 83 3.04 12.53 11.13
CA GLU A 83 2.35 13.03 12.34
C GLU A 83 1.52 11.97 13.07
N VAL A 84 1.15 10.89 12.38
CA VAL A 84 0.31 9.82 12.97
C VAL A 84 1.10 8.54 13.24
N ARG A 85 2.42 8.58 13.14
CA ARG A 85 3.27 7.42 13.46
C ARG A 85 3.14 7.05 14.93
N GLY A 86 3.26 5.75 15.23
CA GLY A 86 3.18 5.26 16.60
C GLY A 86 1.74 5.12 17.14
N THR A 87 0.74 5.37 16.30
CA THR A 87 -0.68 5.28 16.70
C THR A 87 -1.34 3.95 16.33
N GLY A 88 -0.63 3.08 15.61
CA GLY A 88 -1.19 1.82 15.09
C GLY A 88 -1.96 2.00 13.78
N LEU A 89 -1.94 3.19 13.18
CA LEU A 89 -2.70 3.47 11.96
C LEU A 89 -2.22 2.64 10.78
N GLY A 90 -0.94 2.29 10.71
CA GLY A 90 -0.43 1.39 9.68
C GLY A 90 -1.12 0.04 9.66
N HIS A 91 -1.40 -0.52 10.83
CA HIS A 91 -2.15 -1.78 10.95
C HIS A 91 -3.61 -1.60 10.50
N VAL A 92 -4.24 -0.50 10.89
CA VAL A 92 -5.61 -0.19 10.46
C VAL A 92 -5.69 -0.06 8.95
N LEU A 93 -4.74 0.65 8.35
CA LEU A 93 -4.66 0.85 6.90
C LEU A 93 -4.55 -0.49 6.16
N VAL A 94 -3.65 -1.37 6.59
CA VAL A 94 -3.45 -2.68 5.93
C VAL A 94 -4.69 -3.55 6.09
N ARG A 95 -5.31 -3.58 7.27
CA ARG A 95 -6.56 -4.33 7.48
C ARG A 95 -7.68 -3.84 6.57
N GLU A 96 -7.83 -2.52 6.44
CA GLU A 96 -8.82 -1.93 5.55
C GLU A 96 -8.53 -2.31 4.09
N GLY A 97 -7.27 -2.23 3.66
CA GLY A 97 -6.85 -2.64 2.33
C GLY A 97 -7.15 -4.12 2.05
N LEU A 98 -6.88 -4.99 3.01
CA LEU A 98 -7.18 -6.42 2.88
C LEU A 98 -8.68 -6.70 2.76
N ALA A 99 -9.50 -5.98 3.52
CA ALA A 99 -10.95 -6.11 3.42
C ALA A 99 -11.45 -5.70 2.03
N ARG A 100 -10.88 -4.62 1.47
CA ARG A 100 -11.22 -4.19 0.10
C ARG A 100 -10.78 -5.20 -0.95
N CYS A 101 -9.58 -5.77 -0.80
CA CYS A 101 -9.08 -6.84 -1.69
C CYS A 101 -10.01 -8.06 -1.64
N ALA A 102 -10.45 -8.46 -0.46
CA ALA A 102 -11.34 -9.61 -0.30
C ALA A 102 -12.68 -9.40 -1.02
N ALA A 103 -13.18 -8.16 -1.05
CA ALA A 103 -14.41 -7.83 -1.75
C ALA A 103 -14.25 -7.83 -3.28
N VAL A 104 -13.12 -7.31 -3.78
CA VAL A 104 -12.88 -7.20 -5.23
C VAL A 104 -12.40 -8.53 -5.83
N TRP A 105 -11.52 -9.25 -5.12
CA TRP A 105 -10.91 -10.50 -5.60
C TRP A 105 -11.05 -11.62 -4.56
N PRO A 106 -12.26 -12.11 -4.32
CA PRO A 106 -12.46 -13.19 -3.35
C PRO A 106 -11.68 -14.44 -3.77
N GLY A 107 -11.08 -15.11 -2.79
CA GLY A 107 -10.31 -16.32 -3.02
C GLY A 107 -8.87 -16.12 -3.49
N ARG A 108 -8.43 -14.88 -3.69
CA ARG A 108 -7.10 -14.61 -4.24
C ARG A 108 -6.08 -14.30 -3.14
N ALA A 109 -4.87 -14.83 -3.32
CA ALA A 109 -3.72 -14.45 -2.51
C ALA A 109 -3.29 -13.02 -2.84
N ASN A 110 -2.43 -12.43 -2.01
CA ASN A 110 -1.84 -11.11 -2.23
C ASN A 110 -0.32 -11.24 -2.18
N ARG A 111 0.37 -10.75 -3.22
CA ARG A 111 1.82 -10.79 -3.30
C ARG A 111 2.38 -9.38 -3.24
N ILE A 112 3.42 -9.17 -2.44
CA ILE A 112 4.04 -7.85 -2.25
C ILE A 112 5.55 -7.94 -2.38
N GLY A 113 6.18 -6.81 -2.74
CA GLY A 113 7.60 -6.58 -2.55
C GLY A 113 7.77 -5.61 -1.38
N ALA A 114 8.03 -6.15 -0.20
CA ALA A 114 8.11 -5.35 1.02
C ALA A 114 9.55 -4.90 1.28
N GLN A 115 9.73 -3.70 1.84
CA GLN A 115 11.03 -3.33 2.41
C GLN A 115 11.37 -4.36 3.50
N ALA A 116 12.58 -4.92 3.45
CA ALA A 116 12.97 -6.03 4.32
C ALA A 116 12.79 -5.71 5.81
N ARG A 117 13.03 -4.45 6.21
CA ARG A 117 12.86 -4.00 7.59
C ARG A 117 11.40 -4.07 8.08
N LEU A 118 10.44 -4.18 7.16
CA LEU A 118 9.01 -4.26 7.48
C LEU A 118 8.46 -5.69 7.42
N GLN A 119 9.33 -6.68 7.25
CA GLN A 119 8.92 -8.08 7.15
C GLN A 119 8.07 -8.51 8.33
N ARG A 120 8.46 -8.17 9.55
CA ARG A 120 7.70 -8.52 10.76
C ARG A 120 6.31 -7.89 10.76
N PHE A 121 6.20 -6.64 10.31
CA PHE A 121 4.93 -5.95 10.21
C PHE A 121 3.96 -6.71 9.30
N TYR A 122 4.43 -7.08 8.10
CA TYR A 122 3.59 -7.78 7.14
C TYR A 122 3.29 -9.23 7.57
N ARG A 123 4.24 -9.90 8.22
CA ARG A 123 3.98 -11.24 8.77
C ARG A 123 2.84 -11.21 9.77
N GLY A 124 2.73 -10.17 10.55
CA GLY A 124 1.62 -9.98 11.50
C GLY A 124 0.25 -9.90 10.82
N HIS A 125 0.20 -9.63 9.52
CA HIS A 125 -1.02 -9.60 8.73
C HIS A 125 -1.19 -10.83 7.82
N GLY A 126 -0.33 -11.83 7.95
CA GLY A 126 -0.48 -13.11 7.25
C GLY A 126 0.40 -13.30 6.04
N TRP A 127 1.26 -12.35 5.68
CA TRP A 127 2.25 -12.56 4.62
C TRP A 127 3.42 -13.40 5.13
N GLU A 128 3.95 -14.26 4.26
CA GLU A 128 5.16 -15.03 4.52
C GLU A 128 6.19 -14.75 3.43
N PRO A 129 7.48 -14.68 3.78
CA PRO A 129 8.52 -14.39 2.79
C PRO A 129 8.69 -15.50 1.77
N LEU A 130 9.00 -15.09 0.53
CA LEU A 130 9.38 -15.97 -0.58
C LEU A 130 10.79 -15.59 -1.02
N GLY A 131 11.73 -16.53 -0.86
CA GLY A 131 13.12 -16.31 -1.25
C GLY A 131 13.86 -15.32 -0.36
N GLY A 132 14.96 -14.80 -0.86
CA GLY A 132 15.86 -13.93 -0.14
C GLY A 132 15.63 -12.45 -0.42
N GLU A 133 16.41 -11.60 0.23
CA GLU A 133 16.38 -10.17 0.01
C GLU A 133 16.94 -9.82 -1.37
N TYR A 134 16.41 -8.75 -1.96
CA TYR A 134 16.89 -8.15 -3.20
C TYR A 134 16.91 -6.62 -3.04
N ASP A 135 17.70 -5.97 -3.88
CA ASP A 135 17.79 -4.51 -3.88
C ASP A 135 16.74 -3.89 -4.78
N GLU A 136 16.05 -2.85 -4.29
CA GLU A 136 15.15 -2.04 -5.08
C GLU A 136 15.38 -0.58 -4.69
N ASP A 137 15.87 0.20 -5.64
CA ASP A 137 16.23 1.61 -5.44
C ASP A 137 17.19 1.82 -4.26
N GLY A 138 18.12 0.89 -4.04
CA GLY A 138 19.09 0.97 -2.94
C GLY A 138 18.56 0.54 -1.58
N ILE A 139 17.32 0.05 -1.51
CA ILE A 139 16.69 -0.40 -0.27
C ILE A 139 16.48 -1.91 -0.33
N PRO A 140 16.94 -2.69 0.69
CA PRO A 140 16.67 -4.12 0.73
C PRO A 140 15.17 -4.40 0.79
N HIS A 141 14.70 -5.28 -0.11
CA HIS A 141 13.32 -5.72 -0.20
C HIS A 141 13.24 -7.24 -0.10
N ILE A 142 12.07 -7.74 0.23
CA ILE A 142 11.76 -9.17 0.22
C ILE A 142 10.38 -9.39 -0.35
N GLU A 143 10.25 -10.38 -1.23
CA GLU A 143 8.97 -10.75 -1.79
C GLU A 143 8.20 -11.57 -0.76
N MET A 144 6.91 -11.30 -0.58
CA MET A 144 6.07 -11.97 0.40
C MET A 144 4.72 -12.33 -0.21
N LEU A 145 4.17 -13.46 0.23
CA LEU A 145 2.86 -13.95 -0.22
C LEU A 145 1.93 -14.14 0.97
N ARG A 146 0.73 -13.59 0.86
CA ARG A 146 -0.36 -13.83 1.80
C ARG A 146 -1.40 -14.71 1.11
N PRO A 147 -1.54 -15.99 1.51
CA PRO A 147 -2.57 -16.85 0.94
C PRO A 147 -3.97 -16.30 1.30
N TRP A 148 -4.98 -16.68 0.50
CA TRP A 148 -6.35 -16.38 0.84
C TRP A 148 -6.67 -16.99 2.21
N GLN A 149 -7.27 -16.17 3.07
CA GLN A 149 -7.66 -16.61 4.42
C GLN A 149 -9.18 -16.71 4.50
N VAL A 150 -9.65 -17.91 4.82
CA VAL A 150 -11.08 -18.12 5.08
C VAL A 150 -11.44 -17.51 6.43
N ALA A 151 -12.47 -16.70 6.44
CA ALA A 151 -12.94 -16.04 7.65
C ALA A 151 -13.52 -17.03 8.67
#